data_8c641cf4ae28e1d89374e01eccf23e94
#
_entry.id   8c641cf4ae28e1d89374e01eccf23e94
#
_cell.length_a   1.000
_cell.length_b   1.000
_cell.length_c   1.000
_cell.angle_alpha   90.00
_cell.angle_beta   90.00
_cell.angle_gamma   90.00
#
_symmetry.space_group_name_H-M   'P 1'
#
loop_
_entity.id
_entity.type
_entity.pdbx_description
1 polymer ?
#
loop_
_entity_poly.entity_id
_entity_poly.type
_entity_poly.pdbx_seq_one_letter_code
_entity_poly.pdbx_strand_id
1 'polypeptide(L)'
;RIVRKIAQYFYPQRQTQVMNEGWATFWHYTLINDLYDEGLVTDGFMFEFLQSHTSVIYQPGFDSPYYSGINPYTLGFSMFQDIRRICENPTEEDRRWFPDIAGGDWLSTIKFAMSSFKDESFILQYLSPKVMRDLKLFSIMDDDQKDELLVPAI
;
A
#
# COMPACT_ATOMS: atom_id res chain seq x y z
N ARG A 1 34.73 -8.35 7.48
CA ARG A 1 34.66 -7.96 6.04
C ARG A 1 33.43 -8.54 5.34
N ILE A 2 33.08 -9.83 5.54
CA ILE A 2 31.92 -10.48 4.91
C ILE A 2 30.61 -9.86 5.38
N VAL A 3 30.40 -9.73 6.69
CA VAL A 3 29.17 -9.15 7.29
C VAL A 3 28.90 -7.74 6.75
N ARG A 4 29.94 -6.91 6.60
CA ARG A 4 29.77 -5.55 6.03
C ARG A 4 29.32 -5.59 4.56
N LYS A 5 29.83 -6.52 3.75
CA LYS A 5 29.40 -6.68 2.35
C LYS A 5 27.96 -7.18 2.26
N ILE A 6 27.58 -8.11 3.12
CA ILE A 6 26.20 -8.61 3.23
C ILE A 6 25.27 -7.46 3.65
N ALA A 7 25.62 -6.69 4.66
CA ALA A 7 24.84 -5.53 5.09
C ALA A 7 24.70 -4.48 3.97
N GLN A 8 25.77 -4.21 3.22
CA GLN A 8 25.72 -3.28 2.08
C GLN A 8 24.84 -3.78 0.93
N TYR A 9 24.74 -5.10 0.74
CA TYR A 9 23.87 -5.71 -0.27
C TYR A 9 22.38 -5.62 0.12
N PHE A 10 22.05 -5.88 1.39
CA PHE A 10 20.66 -5.89 1.85
C PHE A 10 20.13 -4.50 2.23
N TYR A 11 21.00 -3.53 2.51
CA TYR A 11 20.57 -2.19 2.95
C TYR A 11 19.65 -1.48 1.94
N PRO A 12 19.96 -1.45 0.62
CA PRO A 12 19.05 -0.85 -0.36
C PRO A 12 17.70 -1.57 -0.44
N GLN A 13 17.69 -2.89 -0.31
CA GLN A 13 16.46 -3.70 -0.37
C GLN A 13 15.50 -3.39 0.78
N ARG A 14 16.04 -3.11 1.97
CA ARG A 14 15.24 -2.68 3.14
C ARG A 14 14.60 -1.31 2.96
N GLN A 15 15.16 -0.46 2.11
CA GLN A 15 14.64 0.88 1.83
C GLN A 15 13.55 0.91 0.74
N THR A 16 13.27 -0.21 0.12
CA THR A 16 12.31 -0.35 -0.97
C THR A 16 11.39 -1.56 -0.79
N GLN A 17 11.28 -2.07 0.42
CA GLN A 17 10.50 -3.28 0.70
C GLN A 17 9.00 -3.03 0.47
N VAL A 18 8.44 -1.96 1.01
CA VAL A 18 7.02 -1.61 0.84
C VAL A 18 6.69 -1.41 -0.64
N MET A 19 7.55 -0.68 -1.35
CA MET A 19 7.36 -0.44 -2.78
C MET A 19 7.46 -1.72 -3.60
N ASN A 20 8.50 -2.53 -3.40
CA ASN A 20 8.73 -3.75 -4.19
C ASN A 20 7.63 -4.80 -3.95
N GLU A 21 7.29 -5.07 -2.68
CA GLU A 21 6.26 -6.04 -2.33
C GLU A 21 4.86 -5.53 -2.72
N GLY A 22 4.60 -4.26 -2.51
CA GLY A 22 3.36 -3.61 -2.95
C GLY A 22 3.19 -3.63 -4.47
N TRP A 23 4.26 -3.32 -5.22
CA TRP A 23 4.28 -3.38 -6.68
C TRP A 23 4.00 -4.80 -7.21
N ALA A 24 4.72 -5.79 -6.69
CA ALA A 24 4.52 -7.17 -7.09
C ALA A 24 3.09 -7.64 -6.80
N THR A 25 2.57 -7.34 -5.61
CA THR A 25 1.22 -7.72 -5.18
C THR A 25 0.15 -7.00 -6.00
N PHE A 26 0.33 -5.71 -6.28
CA PHE A 26 -0.57 -4.91 -7.10
C PHE A 26 -0.68 -5.45 -8.53
N TRP A 27 0.45 -5.71 -9.17
CA TRP A 27 0.44 -6.24 -10.53
C TRP A 27 -0.07 -7.68 -10.61
N HIS A 28 0.27 -8.51 -9.64
CA HIS A 28 -0.25 -9.87 -9.57
C HIS A 28 -1.78 -9.85 -9.47
N TYR A 29 -2.32 -9.01 -8.59
CA TYR A 29 -3.77 -8.84 -8.47
C TYR A 29 -4.40 -8.29 -9.75
N THR A 30 -3.84 -7.23 -10.31
CA THR A 30 -4.38 -6.57 -11.50
C THR A 30 -4.39 -7.52 -12.69
N LEU A 31 -3.27 -8.16 -12.99
CA LEU A 31 -3.15 -9.06 -14.16
C LEU A 31 -4.05 -10.30 -14.05
N ILE A 32 -4.17 -10.89 -12.87
CA ILE A 32 -5.03 -12.07 -12.70
C ILE A 32 -6.51 -11.70 -12.84
N ASN A 33 -6.92 -10.54 -12.33
CA ASN A 33 -8.29 -10.07 -12.53
C ASN A 33 -8.57 -9.77 -14.02
N ASP A 34 -7.66 -9.10 -14.72
CA ASP A 34 -7.80 -8.81 -16.15
C ASP A 34 -7.92 -10.12 -16.96
N LEU A 35 -7.08 -11.12 -16.67
CA LEU A 35 -7.16 -12.44 -17.31
C LEU A 35 -8.47 -13.18 -16.99
N TYR A 36 -9.00 -13.03 -15.79
CA TYR A 36 -10.29 -13.60 -15.41
C TYR A 36 -11.44 -12.93 -16.17
N ASP A 37 -11.43 -11.60 -16.27
CA ASP A 37 -12.44 -10.83 -17.01
C ASP A 37 -12.42 -11.16 -18.52
N GLU A 38 -11.25 -11.51 -19.07
CA GLU A 38 -11.09 -12.02 -20.43
C GLU A 38 -11.49 -13.50 -20.61
N GLY A 39 -11.85 -14.18 -19.52
CA GLY A 39 -12.23 -15.60 -19.53
C GLY A 39 -11.07 -16.58 -19.75
N LEU A 40 -9.83 -16.12 -19.51
CA LEU A 40 -8.61 -16.92 -19.70
C LEU A 40 -8.24 -17.73 -18.44
N VAL A 41 -8.90 -17.47 -17.33
CA VAL A 41 -8.71 -18.17 -16.04
C VAL A 41 -10.05 -18.69 -15.55
N THR A 42 -10.04 -19.87 -14.91
CA THR A 42 -11.26 -20.50 -14.37
C THR A 42 -11.65 -19.91 -13.00
N ASP A 43 -12.94 -20.04 -12.65
CA ASP A 43 -13.46 -19.66 -11.32
C ASP A 43 -12.68 -20.34 -10.18
N GLY A 44 -12.35 -21.63 -10.34
CA GLY A 44 -11.58 -22.38 -9.34
C GLY A 44 -10.20 -21.81 -9.13
N PHE A 45 -9.49 -21.48 -10.21
CA PHE A 45 -8.18 -20.80 -10.10
C PHE A 45 -8.31 -19.42 -9.44
N MET A 46 -9.32 -18.63 -9.84
CA MET A 46 -9.55 -17.32 -9.26
C MET A 46 -9.83 -17.39 -7.76
N PHE A 47 -10.60 -18.38 -7.32
CA PHE A 47 -10.87 -18.61 -5.91
C PHE A 47 -9.59 -18.93 -5.11
N GLU A 48 -8.75 -19.84 -5.61
CA GLU A 48 -7.47 -20.18 -4.99
C GLU A 48 -6.52 -18.99 -4.96
N PHE A 49 -6.49 -18.22 -6.05
CA PHE A 49 -5.70 -16.99 -6.12
C PHE A 49 -6.15 -15.99 -5.06
N LEU A 50 -7.43 -15.67 -4.96
CA LEU A 50 -7.96 -14.71 -3.98
C LEU A 50 -7.70 -15.15 -2.53
N GLN A 51 -7.81 -16.44 -2.24
CA GLN A 51 -7.48 -16.99 -0.93
C GLN A 51 -6.00 -16.78 -0.59
N SER A 52 -5.11 -17.10 -1.52
CA SER A 52 -3.67 -16.90 -1.36
C SER A 52 -3.33 -15.41 -1.22
N HIS A 53 -3.84 -14.57 -2.12
CA HIS A 53 -3.63 -13.14 -2.11
C HIS A 53 -4.07 -12.50 -0.79
N THR A 54 -5.28 -12.83 -0.31
CA THR A 54 -5.81 -12.32 0.96
C THR A 54 -4.92 -12.70 2.14
N SER A 55 -4.32 -13.89 2.13
CA SER A 55 -3.41 -14.31 3.19
C SER A 55 -2.11 -13.50 3.19
N VAL A 56 -1.59 -13.13 2.02
CA VAL A 56 -0.36 -12.32 1.89
C VAL A 56 -0.59 -10.89 2.38
N ILE A 57 -1.73 -10.28 2.05
CA ILE A 57 -2.07 -8.92 2.45
C ILE A 57 -2.81 -8.84 3.79
N TYR A 58 -2.87 -9.91 4.56
CA TYR A 58 -3.55 -9.89 5.86
C TYR A 58 -2.79 -8.98 6.85
N GLN A 59 -3.51 -8.02 7.43
CA GLN A 59 -3.02 -7.12 8.47
C GLN A 59 -3.81 -7.35 9.75
N PRO A 60 -3.20 -7.91 10.81
CA PRO A 60 -3.84 -7.97 12.13
C PRO A 60 -4.15 -6.57 12.66
N GLY A 61 -5.26 -6.42 13.36
CA GLY A 61 -5.58 -5.19 14.07
C GLY A 61 -4.53 -4.85 15.13
N PHE A 62 -4.41 -3.56 15.46
CA PHE A 62 -3.41 -3.04 16.39
C PHE A 62 -3.49 -3.66 17.80
N ASP A 63 -4.70 -4.04 18.20
CA ASP A 63 -5.03 -4.72 19.46
C ASP A 63 -4.89 -6.24 19.42
N SER A 64 -4.55 -6.79 18.27
CA SER A 64 -4.38 -8.23 18.09
C SER A 64 -3.08 -8.73 18.74
N PRO A 65 -3.09 -9.89 19.43
CA PRO A 65 -1.86 -10.51 19.92
C PRO A 65 -0.91 -10.97 18.79
N TYR A 66 -1.39 -11.02 17.56
CA TYR A 66 -0.62 -11.34 16.36
C TYR A 66 -0.07 -10.11 15.64
N TYR A 67 -0.30 -8.91 16.16
CA TYR A 67 0.24 -7.69 15.56
C TYR A 67 1.77 -7.65 15.75
N SER A 68 2.50 -7.62 14.65
CA SER A 68 3.97 -7.55 14.63
C SER A 68 4.51 -6.33 13.86
N GLY A 69 3.65 -5.33 13.66
CA GLY A 69 3.94 -4.16 12.83
C GLY A 69 3.07 -4.14 11.56
N ILE A 70 3.28 -3.12 10.74
CA ILE A 70 2.56 -2.98 9.47
C ILE A 70 3.15 -3.95 8.45
N ASN A 71 2.28 -4.75 7.83
CA ASN A 71 2.67 -5.65 6.76
C ASN A 71 3.04 -4.83 5.50
N PRO A 72 4.28 -4.89 5.00
CA PRO A 72 4.72 -4.12 3.84
C PRO A 72 3.95 -4.47 2.56
N TYR A 73 3.51 -5.72 2.40
CA TYR A 73 2.65 -6.14 1.30
C TYR A 73 1.31 -5.40 1.33
N THR A 74 0.67 -5.37 2.48
CA THR A 74 -0.62 -4.70 2.68
C THR A 74 -0.50 -3.21 2.44
N LEU A 75 0.49 -2.56 3.05
CA LEU A 75 0.67 -1.11 2.91
C LEU A 75 0.96 -0.74 1.45
N GLY A 76 1.94 -1.38 0.84
CA GLY A 76 2.33 -1.10 -0.54
C GLY A 76 1.20 -1.39 -1.54
N PHE A 77 0.52 -2.53 -1.41
CA PHE A 77 -0.63 -2.87 -2.24
C PHE A 77 -1.76 -1.84 -2.11
N SER A 78 -2.14 -1.49 -0.88
CA SER A 78 -3.19 -0.50 -0.64
C SER A 78 -2.85 0.87 -1.21
N MET A 79 -1.59 1.30 -1.11
CA MET A 79 -1.15 2.57 -1.67
C MET A 79 -1.18 2.56 -3.20
N PHE A 80 -0.71 1.51 -3.88
CA PHE A 80 -0.78 1.43 -5.35
C PHE A 80 -2.21 1.34 -5.86
N GLN A 81 -3.08 0.59 -5.19
CA GLN A 81 -4.52 0.55 -5.51
C GLN A 81 -5.15 1.94 -5.34
N ASP A 82 -4.78 2.65 -4.29
CA ASP A 82 -5.34 3.96 -4.03
C ASP A 82 -4.83 5.03 -4.99
N ILE A 83 -3.56 4.99 -5.40
CA ILE A 83 -3.05 5.84 -6.49
C ILE A 83 -3.86 5.63 -7.77
N ARG A 84 -4.12 4.36 -8.14
CA ARG A 84 -4.97 4.05 -9.31
C ARG A 84 -6.37 4.65 -9.14
N ARG A 85 -7.01 4.44 -8.00
CA ARG A 85 -8.34 5.00 -7.69
C ARG A 85 -8.36 6.53 -7.76
N ILE A 86 -7.36 7.21 -7.16
CA ILE A 86 -7.24 8.68 -7.18
C ILE A 86 -7.13 9.19 -8.62
N CYS A 87 -6.39 8.50 -9.47
CA CYS A 87 -6.29 8.88 -10.88
C CYS A 87 -7.59 8.62 -11.63
N GLU A 88 -8.23 7.45 -11.44
CA GLU A 88 -9.42 7.07 -12.20
C GLU A 88 -10.71 7.74 -11.67
N ASN A 89 -10.88 7.77 -10.34
CA ASN A 89 -12.12 8.21 -9.69
C ASN A 89 -11.85 9.08 -8.44
N PRO A 90 -11.27 10.27 -8.59
CA PRO A 90 -10.90 11.11 -7.45
C PRO A 90 -12.13 11.69 -6.74
N THR A 91 -12.10 11.64 -5.40
CA THR A 91 -13.02 12.37 -4.53
C THR A 91 -12.59 13.84 -4.35
N GLU A 92 -13.42 14.66 -3.68
CA GLU A 92 -13.04 16.02 -3.28
C GLU A 92 -11.84 16.05 -2.32
N GLU A 93 -11.76 15.06 -1.41
CA GLU A 93 -10.62 14.89 -0.51
C GLU A 93 -9.35 14.59 -1.31
N ASP A 94 -9.42 13.67 -2.30
CA ASP A 94 -8.28 13.32 -3.15
C ASP A 94 -7.77 14.51 -3.96
N ARG A 95 -8.66 15.31 -4.54
CA ARG A 95 -8.30 16.53 -5.28
C ARG A 95 -7.59 17.56 -4.42
N ARG A 96 -7.89 17.57 -3.13
CA ARG A 96 -7.27 18.47 -2.15
C ARG A 96 -5.89 17.99 -1.71
N TRP A 97 -5.75 16.68 -1.49
CA TRP A 97 -4.50 16.07 -1.05
C TRP A 97 -3.53 15.76 -2.18
N PHE A 98 -4.03 15.41 -3.35
CA PHE A 98 -3.26 14.95 -4.51
C PHE A 98 -3.67 15.66 -5.80
N PRO A 99 -3.63 17.01 -5.85
CA PRO A 99 -4.08 17.76 -7.02
C PRO A 99 -3.33 17.40 -8.30
N ASP A 100 -2.06 16.98 -8.19
CA ASP A 100 -1.19 16.68 -9.32
C ASP A 100 -1.52 15.36 -10.03
N ILE A 101 -2.15 14.41 -9.31
CA ILE A 101 -2.44 13.08 -9.86
C ILE A 101 -3.94 12.77 -9.98
N ALA A 102 -4.80 13.53 -9.29
CA ALA A 102 -6.24 13.31 -9.28
C ALA A 102 -6.85 13.51 -10.68
N GLY A 103 -7.39 12.43 -11.26
CA GLY A 103 -7.95 12.42 -12.61
C GLY A 103 -6.89 12.27 -13.71
N GLY A 104 -5.65 11.94 -13.35
CA GLY A 104 -4.53 11.74 -14.28
C GLY A 104 -4.38 10.30 -14.77
N ASP A 105 -3.24 10.01 -15.42
CA ASP A 105 -2.89 8.66 -15.86
C ASP A 105 -2.25 7.87 -14.72
N TRP A 106 -2.98 6.87 -14.22
CA TRP A 106 -2.52 6.05 -13.11
C TRP A 106 -1.26 5.23 -13.44
N LEU A 107 -1.14 4.73 -14.69
CA LEU A 107 -0.01 3.90 -15.09
C LEU A 107 1.29 4.70 -15.10
N SER A 108 1.26 5.91 -15.65
CA SER A 108 2.40 6.84 -15.61
C SER A 108 2.75 7.23 -14.19
N THR A 109 1.75 7.49 -13.34
CA THR A 109 1.94 7.86 -11.94
C THR A 109 2.64 6.76 -11.14
N ILE A 110 2.19 5.50 -11.23
CA ILE A 110 2.83 4.41 -10.49
C ILE A 110 4.23 4.07 -11.03
N LYS A 111 4.45 4.17 -12.34
CA LYS A 111 5.80 4.00 -12.93
C LYS A 111 6.76 5.10 -12.45
N PHE A 112 6.29 6.34 -12.39
CA PHE A 112 7.07 7.45 -11.84
C PHE A 112 7.39 7.20 -10.36
N ALA A 113 6.41 6.78 -9.57
CA ALA A 113 6.63 6.44 -8.16
C ALA A 113 7.73 5.38 -8.01
N MET A 114 7.65 4.26 -8.73
CA MET A 114 8.64 3.18 -8.69
C MET A 114 10.04 3.60 -9.11
N SER A 115 10.17 4.53 -10.05
CA SER A 115 11.48 4.98 -10.56
C SER A 115 12.14 6.05 -9.71
N SER A 116 11.36 6.78 -8.90
CA SER A 116 11.81 8.05 -8.29
C SER A 116 11.85 8.03 -6.77
N PHE A 117 11.17 7.08 -6.11
CA PHE A 117 11.01 7.06 -4.66
C PHE A 117 11.62 5.82 -4.01
N LYS A 118 11.87 5.92 -2.70
CA LYS A 118 12.09 4.84 -1.75
C LYS A 118 10.91 4.77 -0.80
N ASP A 119 10.82 3.74 0.03
CA ASP A 119 9.69 3.52 0.93
C ASP A 119 9.30 4.76 1.74
N GLU A 120 10.27 5.39 2.42
CA GLU A 120 10.02 6.59 3.22
C GLU A 120 9.39 7.72 2.40
N SER A 121 10.03 8.10 1.29
CA SER A 121 9.56 9.18 0.44
C SER A 121 8.27 8.81 -0.33
N PHE A 122 8.07 7.54 -0.67
CA PHE A 122 6.84 7.03 -1.26
C PHE A 122 5.66 7.15 -0.29
N ILE A 123 5.86 6.72 0.96
CA ILE A 123 4.85 6.82 2.01
C ILE A 123 4.50 8.30 2.26
N LEU A 124 5.49 9.16 2.44
CA LEU A 124 5.28 10.59 2.65
C LEU A 124 4.54 11.27 1.50
N GLN A 125 4.76 10.82 0.26
CA GLN A 125 4.14 11.44 -0.91
C GLN A 125 2.75 10.91 -1.22
N TYR A 126 2.49 9.60 -1.01
CA TYR A 126 1.30 8.93 -1.54
C TYR A 126 0.41 8.24 -0.50
N LEU A 127 0.76 8.28 0.79
CA LEU A 127 -0.12 7.73 1.82
C LEU A 127 -1.34 8.65 2.00
N SER A 128 -2.48 8.19 1.51
CA SER A 128 -3.71 8.97 1.55
C SER A 128 -4.45 8.84 2.89
N PRO A 129 -5.31 9.83 3.23
CA PRO A 129 -6.21 9.71 4.37
C PRO A 129 -7.12 8.48 4.29
N LYS A 130 -7.50 8.05 3.08
CA LYS A 130 -8.28 6.83 2.88
C LYS A 130 -7.50 5.59 3.31
N VAL A 131 -6.27 5.41 2.83
CA VAL A 131 -5.43 4.26 3.22
C VAL A 131 -5.13 4.28 4.72
N MET A 132 -4.88 5.44 5.31
CA MET A 132 -4.72 5.58 6.75
C MET A 132 -5.94 5.09 7.53
N ARG A 133 -7.15 5.46 7.08
CA ARG A 133 -8.41 5.01 7.71
C ARG A 133 -8.64 3.52 7.52
N ASP A 134 -8.45 3.00 6.32
CA ASP A 134 -8.69 1.60 5.98
C ASP A 134 -7.78 0.66 6.77
N LEU A 135 -6.52 1.03 6.93
CA LEU A 135 -5.52 0.26 7.67
C LEU A 135 -5.45 0.62 9.16
N LYS A 136 -6.27 1.58 9.61
CA LYS A 136 -6.32 2.07 11.00
C LYS A 136 -4.93 2.51 11.50
N LEU A 137 -4.20 3.26 10.66
CA LEU A 137 -2.85 3.78 10.98
C LEU A 137 -2.88 5.01 11.91
N PHE A 138 -3.84 5.07 12.81
CA PHE A 138 -3.98 6.12 13.80
C PHE A 138 -4.60 5.56 15.07
N SER A 139 -4.33 6.20 16.19
CA SER A 139 -5.05 5.97 17.45
C SER A 139 -5.78 7.25 17.86
N ILE A 140 -6.98 7.09 18.39
CA ILE A 140 -7.71 8.18 19.03
C ILE A 140 -7.23 8.22 20.47
N MET A 141 -6.60 9.31 20.88
CA MET A 141 -6.26 9.57 22.27
C MET A 141 -7.35 10.46 22.86
N ASP A 142 -8.13 9.88 23.76
CA ASP A 142 -9.10 10.62 24.55
C ASP A 142 -8.32 11.35 25.67
N ASP A 143 -8.24 12.66 25.55
CA ASP A 143 -7.67 13.52 26.60
C ASP A 143 -8.84 14.25 27.24
N ASP A 144 -9.19 13.89 28.46
CA ASP A 144 -10.29 14.47 29.26
C ASP A 144 -10.24 16.02 29.36
N GLN A 145 -9.24 16.67 28.82
CA GLN A 145 -9.05 18.11 28.85
C GLN A 145 -8.99 18.82 27.48
N LYS A 146 -9.01 18.11 26.35
CA LYS A 146 -8.93 18.72 25.02
C LYS A 146 -9.63 17.87 23.96
N ASP A 147 -10.13 18.56 22.93
CA ASP A 147 -10.67 17.95 21.72
C ASP A 147 -9.81 16.79 21.17
N GLU A 148 -10.46 15.75 20.67
CA GLU A 148 -9.86 14.54 20.12
C GLU A 148 -8.65 14.84 19.21
N LEU A 149 -7.49 14.36 19.60
CA LEU A 149 -6.26 14.45 18.81
C LEU A 149 -6.04 13.12 18.09
N LEU A 150 -6.12 13.15 16.77
CA LEU A 150 -5.68 12.04 15.92
C LEU A 150 -4.14 12.06 15.86
N VAL A 151 -3.49 11.06 16.45
CA VAL A 151 -2.04 10.89 16.37
C VAL A 151 -1.74 9.75 15.40
N PRO A 152 -0.90 9.96 14.38
CA PRO A 152 -0.45 8.87 13.52
C PRO A 152 0.25 7.78 14.33
N ALA A 153 -0.12 6.54 14.11
CA ALA A 153 0.47 5.37 14.79
C ALA A 153 1.72 4.84 14.07
N ILE A 154 2.50 5.74 13.43
CA ILE A 154 3.72 5.40 12.68
C ILE A 154 4.95 5.78 13.48
#